data_bab6370b8563ebac2eca7923893b3029
#
_entry.id   bab6370b8563ebac2eca7923893b3029
#
_cell.length_a   1.000
_cell.length_b   1.000
_cell.length_c   1.000
_cell.angle_alpha   90.00
_cell.angle_beta   90.00
_cell.angle_gamma   90.00
#
_symmetry.space_group_name_H-M   'P 1'
#
loop_
_entity.id
_entity.type
_entity.pdbx_description
1 polymer ?
#
loop_
_entity_poly.entity_id
_entity_poly.type
_entity_poly.pdbx_seq_one_letter_code
_entity_poly.pdbx_strand_id
1 'polypeptide(L)'
;DPKFILLDEPFAGVDPIAVEDIQHIIAKLKTKNIGIIITDHNVHETLAITDRAYLLYDGNILESGTPEQLANNPEVRKRYLGQNFELRKAVLRKRDEDEVAL
;
A
#
# COMPACT_ATOMS: atom_id res chain seq x y z
N ASP A 1 -23.75 0.58 -5.45
CA ASP A 1 -23.13 -0.75 -5.37
C ASP A 1 -21.66 -0.61 -5.00
N PRO A 2 -21.19 -1.40 -3.99
CA PRO A 2 -19.77 -1.42 -3.70
C PRO A 2 -19.02 -2.04 -4.88
N LYS A 3 -17.94 -1.39 -5.26
CA LYS A 3 -17.09 -1.91 -6.32
C LYS A 3 -15.73 -2.26 -5.73
N PHE A 4 -15.17 -3.34 -6.23
CA PHE A 4 -13.86 -3.80 -5.80
C PHE A 4 -12.97 -4.00 -7.02
N ILE A 5 -11.71 -3.67 -6.87
CA ILE A 5 -10.70 -3.89 -7.89
C ILE A 5 -9.61 -4.74 -7.27
N LEU A 6 -9.21 -5.80 -7.97
CA LEU A 6 -8.08 -6.63 -7.56
C LEU A 6 -6.88 -6.28 -8.44
N LEU A 7 -5.79 -5.86 -7.82
CA LEU A 7 -4.54 -5.55 -8.49
C LEU A 7 -3.49 -6.58 -8.07
N ASP A 8 -3.04 -7.37 -9.02
CA ASP A 8 -2.03 -8.41 -8.77
C ASP A 8 -0.67 -7.88 -9.16
N GLU A 9 0.17 -7.67 -8.16
CA GLU A 9 1.55 -7.20 -8.30
C GLU A 9 1.69 -5.92 -9.14
N PRO A 10 0.93 -4.86 -8.80
CA PRO A 10 0.96 -3.64 -9.60
C PRO A 10 2.32 -2.94 -9.61
N PHE A 11 3.19 -3.24 -8.65
CA PHE A 11 4.51 -2.59 -8.56
C PHE A 11 5.65 -3.45 -9.11
N ALA A 12 5.35 -4.66 -9.57
CA ALA A 12 6.39 -5.58 -10.04
C ALA A 12 7.05 -5.04 -11.30
N GLY A 13 8.38 -4.93 -11.28
CA GLY A 13 9.15 -4.49 -12.44
C GLY A 13 8.93 -3.05 -12.87
N VAL A 14 8.32 -2.24 -12.02
CA VAL A 14 7.98 -0.85 -12.33
C VAL A 14 9.07 0.06 -11.78
N ASP A 15 9.48 1.07 -12.56
CA ASP A 15 10.52 1.96 -12.08
C ASP A 15 9.97 2.93 -11.01
N PRO A 16 10.86 3.51 -10.17
CA PRO A 16 10.41 4.28 -9.01
C PRO A 16 9.48 5.46 -9.31
N ILE A 17 9.66 6.12 -10.46
CA ILE A 17 8.81 7.26 -10.81
C ILE A 17 7.40 6.78 -11.12
N ALA A 18 7.30 5.67 -11.86
CA ALA A 18 6.02 5.11 -12.22
C ALA A 18 5.30 4.51 -10.99
N VAL A 19 6.05 4.04 -9.99
CA VAL A 19 5.45 3.57 -8.73
C VAL A 19 4.66 4.69 -8.06
N GLU A 20 5.23 5.89 -8.00
CA GLU A 20 4.51 7.03 -7.41
C GLU A 20 3.21 7.32 -8.16
N ASP A 21 3.25 7.25 -9.49
CA ASP A 21 2.04 7.48 -10.29
C ASP A 21 0.96 6.45 -10.00
N ILE A 22 1.36 5.19 -9.89
CA ILE A 22 0.42 4.11 -9.55
C ILE A 22 -0.17 4.34 -8.16
N GLN A 23 0.65 4.72 -7.19
CA GLN A 23 0.19 5.00 -5.84
C GLN A 23 -0.83 6.13 -5.82
N HIS A 24 -0.62 7.19 -6.61
CA HIS A 24 -1.56 8.29 -6.71
C HIS A 24 -2.88 7.86 -7.34
N ILE A 25 -2.83 7.02 -8.37
CA ILE A 25 -4.03 6.50 -9.01
C ILE A 25 -4.85 5.69 -8.01
N ILE A 26 -4.19 4.82 -7.25
CA ILE A 26 -4.87 4.00 -6.24
C ILE A 26 -5.48 4.88 -5.15
N ALA A 27 -4.75 5.89 -4.69
CA ALA A 27 -5.26 6.81 -3.68
C ALA A 27 -6.52 7.54 -4.17
N LYS A 28 -6.53 7.95 -5.43
CA LYS A 28 -7.71 8.58 -6.02
C LYS A 28 -8.90 7.63 -6.10
N LEU A 29 -8.66 6.38 -6.49
CA LEU A 29 -9.73 5.39 -6.55
C LEU A 29 -10.36 5.16 -5.19
N LYS A 30 -9.57 5.17 -4.14
CA LYS A 30 -10.08 5.00 -2.77
C LYS A 30 -11.05 6.12 -2.40
N THR A 31 -10.82 7.34 -2.87
CA THR A 31 -11.72 8.45 -2.57
C THR A 31 -13.07 8.32 -3.27
N LYS A 32 -13.17 7.44 -4.25
CA LYS A 32 -14.40 7.20 -4.99
C LYS A 32 -15.19 6.01 -4.43
N ASN A 33 -14.90 5.63 -3.20
CA ASN A 33 -15.58 4.54 -2.51
C ASN A 33 -15.41 3.19 -3.22
N ILE A 34 -14.23 2.98 -3.79
CA ILE A 34 -13.88 1.72 -4.43
C ILE A 34 -12.96 0.95 -3.50
N GLY A 35 -13.32 -0.30 -3.19
CA GLY A 35 -12.44 -1.18 -2.41
C GLY A 35 -11.35 -1.72 -3.30
N ILE A 36 -10.11 -1.74 -2.82
CA ILE A 36 -8.97 -2.19 -3.61
C ILE A 36 -8.22 -3.26 -2.83
N ILE A 37 -8.01 -4.40 -3.49
CA ILE A 37 -7.21 -5.48 -2.95
C ILE A 37 -5.93 -5.57 -3.77
N ILE A 38 -4.79 -5.52 -3.10
CA ILE A 38 -3.49 -5.55 -3.76
C ILE A 38 -2.71 -6.75 -3.27
N THR A 39 -2.15 -7.52 -4.20
CA THR A 39 -1.17 -8.54 -3.88
C THR A 39 0.17 -8.10 -4.46
N ASP A 40 1.19 -8.03 -3.62
CA ASP A 40 2.51 -7.60 -4.07
C ASP A 40 3.54 -7.99 -3.02
N HIS A 41 4.78 -8.24 -3.43
CA HIS A 41 5.87 -8.43 -2.48
C HIS A 41 6.75 -7.18 -2.34
N ASN A 42 6.38 -6.11 -2.97
CA ASN A 42 7.00 -4.79 -2.72
C ASN A 42 6.34 -4.19 -1.48
N VAL A 43 6.81 -4.63 -0.31
CA VAL A 43 6.14 -4.33 0.96
C VAL A 43 6.10 -2.84 1.26
N HIS A 44 7.22 -2.15 1.01
CA HIS A 44 7.32 -0.71 1.29
C HIS A 44 6.27 0.09 0.51
N GLU A 45 6.20 -0.17 -0.79
CA GLU A 45 5.28 0.55 -1.67
C GLU A 45 3.82 0.23 -1.35
N THR A 46 3.56 -1.02 -1.02
CA THR A 46 2.21 -1.47 -0.71
C THR A 46 1.72 -0.90 0.61
N LEU A 47 2.56 -0.90 1.64
CA LEU A 47 2.17 -0.34 2.94
C LEU A 47 1.91 1.16 2.86
N ALA A 48 2.53 1.85 1.90
CA ALA A 48 2.33 3.29 1.75
C ALA A 48 0.91 3.66 1.34
N ILE A 49 0.14 2.72 0.77
CA ILE A 49 -1.18 3.01 0.21
C ILE A 49 -2.30 2.14 0.75
N THR A 50 -2.01 1.20 1.63
CA THR A 50 -3.02 0.30 2.16
C THR A 50 -3.51 0.77 3.52
N ASP A 51 -4.75 0.40 3.84
CA ASP A 51 -5.34 0.65 5.15
C ASP A 51 -5.12 -0.53 6.08
N ARG A 52 -4.98 -1.72 5.50
CA ARG A 52 -4.72 -2.95 6.25
C ARG A 52 -3.96 -3.91 5.36
N ALA A 53 -3.06 -4.66 5.96
CA ALA A 53 -2.25 -5.61 5.21
C ALA A 53 -2.14 -6.94 5.94
N TYR A 54 -1.93 -7.98 5.17
CA TYR A 54 -1.66 -9.33 5.66
C TYR A 54 -0.33 -9.76 5.08
N LEU A 55 0.60 -10.11 5.96
CA LEU A 55 1.91 -10.60 5.54
C LEU A 55 1.92 -12.12 5.56
N LEU A 56 2.23 -12.71 4.43
CA LEU A 56 2.24 -14.15 4.27
C LEU A 56 3.67 -14.67 4.22
N TYR A 57 3.90 -15.77 4.90
CA TYR A 57 5.19 -16.45 4.86
C TYR A 57 4.93 -17.96 4.89
N ASP A 58 5.53 -18.65 3.93
CA ASP A 58 5.45 -20.11 3.83
C ASP A 58 4.00 -20.61 3.89
N GLY A 59 3.11 -19.94 3.15
CA GLY A 59 1.71 -20.35 3.06
C GLY A 59 0.84 -19.96 4.23
N ASN A 60 1.39 -19.31 5.24
CA ASN A 60 0.67 -18.92 6.44
C ASN A 60 0.68 -17.41 6.61
N ILE A 61 -0.35 -16.88 7.28
CA ILE A 61 -0.37 -15.48 7.66
C ILE A 61 0.56 -15.31 8.85
N LEU A 62 1.65 -14.58 8.65
CA LEU A 62 2.61 -14.31 9.70
C LEU A 62 2.15 -13.18 10.62
N GLU A 63 1.60 -12.13 10.02
CA GLU A 63 1.16 -10.95 10.75
C GLU A 63 0.11 -10.22 9.94
N SER A 64 -0.77 -9.49 10.61
CA SER A 64 -1.75 -8.64 9.94
C SER A 64 -2.03 -7.41 10.79
N GLY A 65 -2.52 -6.35 10.15
CA GLY A 65 -2.85 -5.13 10.85
C GLY A 65 -2.76 -3.91 9.94
N THR A 66 -2.83 -2.75 10.56
CA THR A 66 -2.61 -1.50 9.83
C THR A 66 -1.14 -1.35 9.49
N PRO A 67 -0.80 -0.54 8.47
CA PRO A 67 0.61 -0.30 8.16
C PRO A 67 1.42 0.20 9.36
N GLU A 68 0.81 1.04 10.20
CA GLU A 68 1.48 1.55 11.40
C GLU A 68 1.79 0.43 12.39
N GLN A 69 0.85 -0.47 12.60
CA GLN A 69 1.06 -1.61 13.49
C GLN A 69 2.16 -2.53 12.96
N LEU A 70 2.15 -2.78 11.65
CA LEU A 70 3.16 -3.63 11.03
C LEU A 70 4.54 -2.98 11.04
N ALA A 71 4.60 -1.68 10.80
CA ALA A 71 5.86 -0.94 10.82
C ALA A 71 6.51 -0.91 12.19
N ASN A 72 5.70 -1.01 13.24
CA ASN A 72 6.21 -1.03 14.63
C ASN A 72 6.48 -2.44 15.16
N ASN A 73 6.14 -3.46 14.40
CA ASN A 73 6.34 -4.85 14.82
C ASN A 73 7.80 -5.27 14.57
N PRO A 74 8.56 -5.66 15.61
CA PRO A 74 9.98 -6.02 15.44
C PRO A 74 10.21 -7.18 14.46
N GLU A 75 9.34 -8.18 14.46
CA GLU A 75 9.48 -9.30 13.54
C GLU A 75 9.26 -8.89 12.09
N VAL A 76 8.28 -8.02 11.86
CA VAL A 76 7.99 -7.51 10.52
C VAL A 76 9.17 -6.68 10.01
N ARG A 77 9.70 -5.80 10.88
CA ARG A 77 10.84 -4.97 10.49
C ARG A 77 12.06 -5.84 10.17
N LYS A 78 12.29 -6.85 10.96
CA LYS A 78 13.44 -7.74 10.78
C LYS A 78 13.33 -8.52 9.47
N ARG A 79 12.14 -9.03 9.14
CA ARG A 79 11.95 -9.95 8.01
C ARG A 79 11.64 -9.27 6.70
N TYR A 80 10.93 -8.14 6.73
CA TYR A 80 10.37 -7.53 5.52
C TYR A 80 10.81 -6.10 5.27
N LEU A 81 11.03 -5.31 6.32
CA LEU A 81 11.19 -3.87 6.16
C LEU A 81 12.63 -3.38 6.34
N GLY A 82 13.40 -4.06 7.18
CA GLY A 82 14.72 -3.58 7.53
C GLY A 82 14.68 -2.59 8.70
N GLN A 83 15.82 -2.44 9.37
CA GLN A 83 15.87 -1.69 10.62
C GLN A 83 15.68 -0.19 10.43
N ASN A 84 16.06 0.31 9.27
CA ASN A 84 16.01 1.76 9.00
C ASN A 84 14.74 2.18 8.27
N PHE A 85 13.78 1.27 8.15
CA PHE A 85 12.54 1.58 7.46
C PHE A 85 11.74 2.66 8.19
N GLU A 86 11.26 3.62 7.44
CA GLU A 86 10.32 4.62 7.92
C GLU A 86 9.06 4.53 7.07
N LEU A 87 7.91 4.43 7.75
CA LEU A 87 6.65 4.37 7.05
C LEU A 87 6.29 5.74 6.51
N ARG A 88 6.14 5.80 5.18
CA ARG A 88 5.69 7.02 4.51
C ARG A 88 4.42 6.69 3.76
N LYS A 89 3.31 7.22 4.25
CA LYS A 89 2.04 7.03 3.56
C LYS A 89 2.02 7.88 2.30
N ALA A 90 1.58 7.28 1.20
CA ALA A 90 1.33 8.02 -0.01
C ALA A 90 0.10 8.90 0.22
N VAL A 91 0.27 10.20 0.03
CA VAL A 91 -0.82 11.15 0.19
C VAL A 91 -1.05 11.85 -1.15
N LEU A 92 -2.27 12.29 -1.36
CA LEU A 92 -2.58 13.07 -2.55
C LEU A 92 -1.87 14.41 -2.46
N ARG A 93 -1.26 14.82 -3.56
CA ARG A 93 -0.71 16.16 -3.66
C ARG A 93 -1.87 17.16 -3.58
N LYS A 94 -1.59 18.38 -3.15
CA LYS A 94 -2.63 19.37 -2.97
C LYS A 94 -3.50 19.53 -4.21
N ARG A 95 -2.88 19.51 -5.39
CA ARG A 95 -3.61 19.61 -6.65
C ARG A 95 -4.55 18.42 -6.85
N ASP A 96 -4.08 17.22 -6.50
CA ASP A 96 -4.90 16.02 -6.62
C ASP A 96 -6.07 16.05 -5.66
N GLU A 97 -5.85 16.56 -4.46
CA GLU A 97 -6.92 16.73 -3.47
C GLU A 97 -8.00 17.68 -3.98
N ASP A 98 -7.60 18.77 -4.60
CA ASP A 98 -8.54 19.73 -5.17
C ASP A 98 -9.36 19.09 -6.27
N GLU A 99 -8.74 18.30 -7.13
CA GLU A 99 -9.45 17.57 -8.18
C GLU A 99 -10.45 16.58 -7.60
N VAL A 100 -10.07 15.90 -6.54
CA VAL A 100 -10.92 14.90 -5.91
C VAL A 100 -12.09 15.55 -5.17
N ALA A 101 -11.89 16.73 -4.61
CA ALA A 101 -12.90 17.44 -3.86
C ALA A 101 -14.03 17.99 -4.75
N LEU A 102 -13.78 18.10 -6.03
CA LEU A 102 -14.79 18.57 -6.97
C LEU A 102 -15.73 17.42 -7.37
#